data_84fe4c562f65277bcd81a9d2f080f9be
#
_entry.id   84fe4c562f65277bcd81a9d2f080f9be
#
_cell.length_a   1.000
_cell.length_b   1.000
_cell.length_c   1.000
_cell.angle_alpha   90.00
_cell.angle_beta   90.00
_cell.angle_gamma   90.00
#
_symmetry.space_group_name_H-M   'P 1'
#
loop_
_entity.id
_entity.type
_entity.pdbx_description
1 polymer ?
#
loop_
_entity_poly.entity_id
_entity_poly.type
_entity_poly.pdbx_seq_one_letter_code
_entity_poly.pdbx_strand_id
1 'polypeptide(L)'
;MRGPMANQTPLRITIVGAGPAGLYTAILARRHLGNARVEVIEQNARGATFGFGVVFSDKALDFLSADDPQTVALLDPWMERWDNMTLNHPDGRVTLDGIGFSAIGRLQLLKLLEERAIELGVQISYDQIIDDVAGLDADVVVGADGLNSVVRRANEAAFAPAIDHFTNHFAWFGSEAVFDTLTQSFIDSAHGPLNAHHYRYAADRSTFIVECAPQTWAAHGFDRMGEADSAALCASLFEDVLGGARLITNKSAWRVFPRLWCSTWVAGNHVILGDAAHSSHFSIGSGTRLAMEDAIALVQALARHDDVPVALAAFQDLRLPVAQKIVTAANRSARWYDDCLLYTSPSPRDS
;
A
#
# COMPACT_ATOMS: atom_id res chain seq x y z
N MET A 1 -0.40 25.94 -23.05
CA MET A 1 1.05 26.19 -23.26
C MET A 1 1.39 27.45 -22.47
N ARG A 2 2.12 27.31 -21.35
CA ARG A 2 2.68 28.47 -20.64
C ARG A 2 3.80 29.03 -21.48
N GLY A 3 3.82 30.36 -21.72
CA GLY A 3 4.97 31.04 -22.30
C GLY A 3 6.19 30.93 -21.37
N PRO A 4 7.43 31.22 -21.84
CA PRO A 4 8.61 31.12 -21.04
C PRO A 4 8.50 32.06 -19.84
N MET A 5 8.31 31.53 -18.63
CA MET A 5 8.24 32.29 -17.39
C MET A 5 9.67 32.70 -17.00
N ALA A 6 9.98 33.97 -17.19
CA ALA A 6 11.20 34.58 -16.72
C ALA A 6 11.14 34.74 -15.21
N ASN A 7 12.15 34.25 -14.49
CA ASN A 7 12.55 34.60 -13.11
C ASN A 7 11.58 34.26 -11.95
N GLN A 8 10.85 33.14 -11.96
CA GLN A 8 10.27 32.66 -10.72
C GLN A 8 11.30 31.80 -9.95
N THR A 9 11.41 32.04 -8.66
CA THR A 9 12.19 31.17 -7.75
C THR A 9 11.69 29.74 -7.90
N PRO A 10 12.59 28.73 -8.04
CA PRO A 10 12.17 27.33 -8.14
C PRO A 10 11.31 26.92 -6.95
N LEU A 11 10.17 26.27 -7.20
CA LEU A 11 9.36 25.67 -6.13
C LEU A 11 10.19 24.61 -5.40
N ARG A 12 10.27 24.70 -4.09
CA ARG A 12 11.02 23.76 -3.24
C ARG A 12 10.04 22.79 -2.61
N ILE A 13 10.23 21.52 -2.89
CA ILE A 13 9.37 20.42 -2.41
C ILE A 13 10.24 19.45 -1.62
N THR A 14 9.94 19.31 -0.33
CA THR A 14 10.54 18.29 0.53
C THR A 14 9.53 17.19 0.77
N ILE A 15 9.89 15.95 0.42
CA ILE A 15 9.06 14.76 0.56
C ILE A 15 9.63 13.91 1.69
N VAL A 16 8.82 13.64 2.70
CA VAL A 16 9.17 12.78 3.83
C VAL A 16 8.65 11.39 3.55
N GLY A 17 9.58 10.43 3.38
CA GLY A 17 9.31 9.03 3.06
C GLY A 17 9.62 8.66 1.60
N ALA A 18 10.48 7.64 1.40
CA ALA A 18 10.82 7.05 0.10
C ALA A 18 10.02 5.78 -0.22
N GLY A 19 8.78 5.71 0.25
CA GLY A 19 7.80 4.70 -0.17
C GLY A 19 7.29 4.95 -1.61
N PRO A 20 6.41 4.08 -2.14
CA PRO A 20 5.86 4.25 -3.49
C PRO A 20 5.23 5.62 -3.72
N ALA A 21 4.49 6.13 -2.72
CA ALA A 21 3.87 7.45 -2.75
C ALA A 21 4.90 8.58 -2.90
N GLY A 22 5.93 8.58 -2.05
CA GLY A 22 6.93 9.65 -2.03
C GLY A 22 7.81 9.65 -3.27
N LEU A 23 8.34 8.50 -3.66
CA LEU A 23 9.15 8.37 -4.87
C LEU A 23 8.36 8.74 -6.12
N TYR A 24 7.10 8.32 -6.21
CA TYR A 24 6.28 8.64 -7.37
C TYR A 24 5.90 10.12 -7.41
N THR A 25 5.62 10.74 -6.25
CA THR A 25 5.44 12.20 -6.15
C THR A 25 6.69 12.94 -6.65
N ALA A 26 7.88 12.49 -6.26
CA ALA A 26 9.14 13.10 -6.67
C ALA A 26 9.36 13.00 -8.19
N ILE A 27 9.10 11.83 -8.79
CA ILE A 27 9.18 11.60 -10.23
C ILE A 27 8.25 12.57 -10.98
N LEU A 28 6.99 12.62 -10.59
CA LEU A 28 5.99 13.47 -11.24
C LEU A 28 6.29 14.96 -11.06
N ALA A 29 6.73 15.38 -9.88
CA ALA A 29 7.12 16.77 -9.62
C ALA A 29 8.28 17.20 -10.54
N ARG A 30 9.31 16.38 -10.70
CA ARG A 30 10.41 16.66 -11.62
C ARG A 30 9.99 16.71 -13.09
N ARG A 31 9.00 15.92 -13.47
CA ARG A 31 8.49 15.89 -14.86
C ARG A 31 7.57 17.06 -15.19
N HIS A 32 6.73 17.48 -14.26
CA HIS A 32 5.62 18.39 -14.55
C HIS A 32 5.77 19.80 -13.98
N LEU A 33 6.66 20.02 -13.01
CA LEU A 33 6.81 21.32 -12.34
C LEU A 33 8.06 22.11 -12.80
N GLY A 34 8.55 21.84 -14.00
CA GLY A 34 9.62 22.60 -14.62
C GLY A 34 10.94 22.56 -13.84
N ASN A 35 11.31 23.69 -13.20
CA ASN A 35 12.56 23.86 -12.46
C ASN A 35 12.43 23.57 -10.95
N ALA A 36 11.35 22.91 -10.49
CA ALA A 36 11.16 22.60 -9.07
C ALA A 36 12.36 21.84 -8.49
N ARG A 37 12.78 22.21 -7.29
CA ARG A 37 13.77 21.48 -6.50
C ARG A 37 13.03 20.45 -5.67
N VAL A 38 13.37 19.19 -5.83
CA VAL A 38 12.71 18.08 -5.15
C VAL A 38 13.73 17.28 -4.39
N GLU A 39 13.51 17.11 -3.11
CA GLU A 39 14.29 16.24 -2.24
C GLU A 39 13.37 15.24 -1.54
N VAL A 40 13.89 14.06 -1.28
CA VAL A 40 13.21 12.98 -0.53
C VAL A 40 14.08 12.62 0.67
N ILE A 41 13.46 12.54 1.85
CA ILE A 41 14.12 12.17 3.10
C ILE A 41 13.50 10.88 3.62
N GLU A 42 14.32 9.85 3.83
CA GLU A 42 13.89 8.52 4.27
C GLU A 42 14.63 8.12 5.54
N GLN A 43 13.87 7.65 6.54
CA GLN A 43 14.42 7.23 7.84
C GLN A 43 15.16 5.88 7.79
N ASN A 44 14.79 5.01 6.85
CA ASN A 44 15.38 3.69 6.73
C ASN A 44 16.59 3.71 5.79
N ALA A 45 17.43 2.69 5.90
CA ALA A 45 18.52 2.46 4.97
C ALA A 45 18.00 2.18 3.55
N ARG A 46 18.80 2.52 2.55
CA ARG A 46 18.51 2.21 1.15
C ARG A 46 18.23 0.73 0.95
N GLY A 47 17.15 0.41 0.24
CA GLY A 47 16.75 -0.97 -0.02
C GLY A 47 16.01 -1.65 1.13
N ALA A 48 15.78 -0.98 2.25
CA ALA A 48 14.94 -1.53 3.32
C ALA A 48 13.45 -1.53 2.89
N THR A 49 12.79 -2.67 3.05
CA THR A 49 11.35 -2.79 2.81
C THR A 49 10.71 -3.83 3.72
N PHE A 50 9.39 -3.74 3.87
CA PHE A 50 8.56 -4.70 4.60
C PHE A 50 7.61 -5.40 3.63
N GLY A 51 7.24 -6.64 3.94
CA GLY A 51 6.35 -7.42 3.10
C GLY A 51 7.05 -7.90 1.81
N PHE A 52 6.26 -8.31 0.83
CA PHE A 52 6.74 -9.07 -0.32
C PHE A 52 6.26 -8.50 -1.64
N GLY A 53 5.08 -8.88 -2.12
CA GLY A 53 4.52 -8.39 -3.36
C GLY A 53 3.50 -7.27 -3.16
N VAL A 54 3.33 -6.46 -4.19
CA VAL A 54 2.27 -5.45 -4.30
C VAL A 54 1.39 -5.84 -5.46
N VAL A 55 0.08 -5.82 -5.26
CA VAL A 55 -0.92 -6.16 -6.28
C VAL A 55 -1.65 -4.92 -6.77
N PHE A 56 -1.94 -4.90 -8.07
CA PHE A 56 -2.73 -3.88 -8.75
C PHE A 56 -3.86 -4.55 -9.51
N SER A 57 -5.05 -3.97 -9.52
CA SER A 57 -6.06 -4.35 -10.50
C SER A 57 -5.67 -3.80 -11.89
N ASP A 58 -6.08 -4.46 -12.97
CA ASP A 58 -5.72 -4.04 -14.33
C ASP A 58 -6.03 -2.56 -14.60
N LYS A 59 -7.19 -2.10 -14.16
CA LYS A 59 -7.57 -0.68 -14.26
C LYS A 59 -6.65 0.28 -13.50
N ALA A 60 -5.85 -0.22 -12.54
CA ALA A 60 -4.93 0.65 -11.82
C ALA A 60 -3.73 1.08 -12.68
N LEU A 61 -3.26 0.21 -13.56
CA LEU A 61 -2.17 0.53 -14.48
C LEU A 61 -2.61 1.51 -15.57
N ASP A 62 -3.89 1.53 -15.94
CA ASP A 62 -4.43 2.48 -16.92
C ASP A 62 -4.28 3.93 -16.44
N PHE A 63 -4.49 4.19 -15.14
CA PHE A 63 -4.27 5.52 -14.56
C PHE A 63 -2.82 5.97 -14.65
N LEU A 64 -1.91 5.06 -14.33
CA LEU A 64 -0.48 5.35 -14.41
C LEU A 64 -0.06 5.58 -15.85
N SER A 65 -0.59 4.80 -16.80
CA SER A 65 -0.30 4.94 -18.23
C SER A 65 -0.72 6.29 -18.79
N ALA A 66 -1.83 6.86 -18.32
CA ALA A 66 -2.31 8.15 -18.77
C ALA A 66 -1.40 9.31 -18.37
N ASP A 67 -0.85 9.26 -17.14
CA ASP A 67 0.01 10.32 -16.61
C ASP A 67 1.50 10.08 -16.80
N ASP A 68 1.95 8.82 -16.70
CA ASP A 68 3.35 8.45 -16.79
C ASP A 68 3.58 7.12 -17.52
N PRO A 69 3.38 7.08 -18.85
CA PRO A 69 3.61 5.88 -19.65
C PRO A 69 5.04 5.35 -19.55
N GLN A 70 6.02 6.22 -19.26
CA GLN A 70 7.41 5.83 -19.12
C GLN A 70 7.66 5.02 -17.84
N THR A 71 7.05 5.41 -16.71
CA THR A 71 7.12 4.61 -15.49
C THR A 71 6.40 3.27 -15.66
N VAL A 72 5.26 3.24 -16.34
CA VAL A 72 4.57 1.98 -16.63
C VAL A 72 5.45 1.06 -17.49
N ALA A 73 6.07 1.57 -18.57
CA ALA A 73 6.96 0.80 -19.40
C ALA A 73 8.19 0.26 -18.64
N LEU A 74 8.66 0.97 -17.62
CA LEU A 74 9.73 0.53 -16.74
C LEU A 74 9.29 -0.62 -15.82
N LEU A 75 8.07 -0.57 -15.31
CA LEU A 75 7.51 -1.59 -14.40
C LEU A 75 7.05 -2.84 -15.14
N ASP A 76 6.53 -2.70 -16.36
CA ASP A 76 5.85 -3.73 -17.15
C ASP A 76 6.63 -5.05 -17.28
N PRO A 77 7.95 -5.08 -17.55
CA PRO A 77 8.72 -6.32 -17.65
C PRO A 77 8.84 -7.12 -16.34
N TRP A 78 8.53 -6.49 -15.22
CA TRP A 78 8.65 -7.06 -13.87
C TRP A 78 7.29 -7.45 -13.27
N MET A 79 6.20 -7.23 -14.02
CA MET A 79 4.84 -7.49 -13.56
C MET A 79 4.42 -8.92 -13.87
N GLU A 80 4.01 -9.64 -12.86
CA GLU A 80 3.23 -10.87 -13.02
C GLU A 80 1.76 -10.50 -13.27
N ARG A 81 1.06 -11.26 -14.15
CA ARG A 81 -0.33 -10.98 -14.53
C ARG A 81 -1.19 -12.24 -14.54
N TRP A 82 -2.46 -12.05 -14.27
CA TRP A 82 -3.50 -13.07 -14.40
C TRP A 82 -4.87 -12.43 -14.55
N ASP A 83 -5.77 -13.12 -15.24
CA ASP A 83 -7.10 -12.59 -15.61
C ASP A 83 -8.21 -12.99 -14.63
N ASN A 84 -7.90 -13.86 -13.67
CA ASN A 84 -8.90 -14.51 -12.83
C ASN A 84 -8.51 -14.40 -11.35
N MET A 85 -9.54 -14.44 -10.49
CA MET A 85 -9.39 -14.63 -9.04
C MET A 85 -9.96 -15.98 -8.64
N THR A 86 -9.35 -16.68 -7.70
CA THR A 86 -9.80 -17.95 -7.18
C THR A 86 -10.17 -17.85 -5.70
N LEU A 87 -11.32 -18.42 -5.35
CA LEU A 87 -11.71 -18.71 -3.98
C LEU A 87 -11.57 -20.24 -3.78
N ASN A 88 -10.74 -20.63 -2.85
CA ASN A 88 -10.49 -22.03 -2.51
C ASN A 88 -11.03 -22.27 -1.10
N HIS A 89 -12.22 -22.88 -1.02
CA HIS A 89 -12.94 -23.19 0.21
C HIS A 89 -12.97 -24.71 0.44
N PRO A 90 -13.03 -25.21 1.69
CA PRO A 90 -13.17 -26.65 1.95
C PRO A 90 -14.30 -27.33 1.16
N ASP A 91 -15.42 -26.63 0.94
CA ASP A 91 -16.57 -27.12 0.19
C ASP A 91 -16.43 -27.08 -1.34
N GLY A 92 -15.36 -26.45 -1.85
CA GLY A 92 -15.12 -26.37 -3.29
C GLY A 92 -14.35 -25.14 -3.73
N ARG A 93 -13.92 -25.17 -4.98
CA ARG A 93 -13.15 -24.11 -5.63
C ARG A 93 -14.03 -23.32 -6.60
N VAL A 94 -13.99 -21.99 -6.51
CA VAL A 94 -14.68 -21.07 -7.42
C VAL A 94 -13.66 -20.16 -8.09
N THR A 95 -13.70 -20.06 -9.40
CA THR A 95 -12.91 -19.12 -10.19
C THR A 95 -13.81 -18.00 -10.68
N LEU A 96 -13.41 -16.76 -10.45
CA LEU A 96 -14.08 -15.56 -10.93
C LEU A 96 -13.30 -15.05 -12.14
N ASP A 97 -13.91 -15.20 -13.32
CA ASP A 97 -13.30 -14.81 -14.57
C ASP A 97 -13.43 -13.30 -14.83
N GLY A 98 -12.44 -12.74 -15.53
CA GLY A 98 -12.48 -11.35 -15.97
C GLY A 98 -12.21 -10.34 -14.85
N ILE A 99 -11.65 -10.77 -13.74
CA ILE A 99 -11.14 -9.92 -12.67
C ILE A 99 -9.62 -9.98 -12.73
N GLY A 100 -9.05 -9.16 -13.61
CA GLY A 100 -7.61 -9.13 -13.84
C GLY A 100 -6.84 -8.37 -12.76
N PHE A 101 -5.67 -8.92 -12.47
CA PHE A 101 -4.70 -8.31 -11.56
C PHE A 101 -3.29 -8.46 -12.09
N SER A 102 -2.41 -7.60 -11.61
CA SER A 102 -0.98 -7.71 -11.79
C SER A 102 -0.25 -7.48 -10.47
N ALA A 103 0.94 -8.05 -10.33
CA ALA A 103 1.75 -7.86 -9.14
C ALA A 103 3.22 -7.68 -9.48
N ILE A 104 3.93 -7.03 -8.58
CA ILE A 104 5.37 -6.82 -8.63
C ILE A 104 5.95 -6.99 -7.22
N GLY A 105 7.19 -7.46 -7.12
CA GLY A 105 7.90 -7.46 -5.86
C GLY A 105 8.04 -6.04 -5.31
N ARG A 106 7.69 -5.84 -4.02
CA ARG A 106 7.72 -4.52 -3.40
C ARG A 106 9.11 -3.87 -3.46
N LEU A 107 10.16 -4.64 -3.21
CA LEU A 107 11.53 -4.16 -3.31
C LEU A 107 11.89 -3.77 -4.74
N GLN A 108 11.44 -4.55 -5.73
CA GLN A 108 11.66 -4.26 -7.13
C GLN A 108 10.96 -2.97 -7.57
N LEU A 109 9.69 -2.78 -7.14
CA LEU A 109 8.94 -1.55 -7.38
C LEU A 109 9.70 -0.33 -6.83
N LEU A 110 10.13 -0.39 -5.56
CA LEU A 110 10.86 0.72 -4.93
C LEU A 110 12.18 1.01 -5.65
N LYS A 111 12.94 -0.02 -6.02
CA LYS A 111 14.20 0.12 -6.76
C LYS A 111 13.99 0.84 -8.10
N LEU A 112 13.00 0.43 -8.88
CA LEU A 112 12.71 1.03 -10.18
C LEU A 112 12.25 2.48 -10.05
N LEU A 113 11.40 2.78 -9.07
CA LEU A 113 10.98 4.16 -8.80
C LEU A 113 12.14 5.03 -8.31
N GLU A 114 13.00 4.49 -7.45
CA GLU A 114 14.20 5.19 -6.96
C GLU A 114 15.17 5.52 -8.10
N GLU A 115 15.52 4.53 -8.92
CA GLU A 115 16.41 4.71 -10.07
C GLU A 115 15.88 5.81 -10.99
N ARG A 116 14.59 5.76 -11.31
CA ARG A 116 13.95 6.78 -12.13
C ARG A 116 13.93 8.17 -11.48
N ALA A 117 13.67 8.26 -10.19
CA ALA A 117 13.71 9.53 -9.47
C ALA A 117 15.12 10.16 -9.52
N ILE A 118 16.16 9.34 -9.33
CA ILE A 118 17.57 9.77 -9.42
C ILE A 118 17.92 10.23 -10.84
N GLU A 119 17.50 9.51 -11.88
CA GLU A 119 17.69 9.89 -13.29
C GLU A 119 17.06 11.26 -13.59
N LEU A 120 15.94 11.58 -12.96
CA LEU A 120 15.27 12.88 -13.08
C LEU A 120 15.90 13.97 -12.20
N GLY A 121 16.99 13.67 -11.48
CA GLY A 121 17.71 14.61 -10.64
C GLY A 121 17.07 14.88 -9.28
N VAL A 122 16.28 13.92 -8.75
CA VAL A 122 15.79 13.96 -7.37
C VAL A 122 16.94 13.64 -6.42
N GLN A 123 17.09 14.42 -5.35
CA GLN A 123 18.00 14.11 -4.25
C GLN A 123 17.27 13.25 -3.24
N ILE A 124 17.84 12.09 -2.90
CA ILE A 124 17.27 11.17 -1.91
C ILE A 124 18.29 10.95 -0.80
N SER A 125 17.89 11.28 0.43
CA SER A 125 18.70 11.09 1.64
C SER A 125 18.11 9.95 2.47
N TYR A 126 18.89 8.89 2.68
CA TYR A 126 18.55 7.73 3.50
C TYR A 126 19.14 7.83 4.90
N ASP A 127 18.67 6.99 5.83
CA ASP A 127 19.10 6.97 7.23
C ASP A 127 18.94 8.34 7.92
N GLN A 128 17.94 9.12 7.51
CA GLN A 128 17.65 10.43 8.03
C GLN A 128 16.32 10.48 8.77
N ILE A 129 16.37 10.52 10.08
CA ILE A 129 15.17 10.67 10.93
C ILE A 129 14.85 12.16 11.02
N ILE A 130 13.59 12.50 10.75
CA ILE A 130 13.06 13.86 10.93
C ILE A 130 12.31 13.89 12.26
N ASP A 131 12.79 14.68 13.20
CA ASP A 131 12.14 14.92 14.49
C ASP A 131 11.32 16.22 14.48
N ASP A 132 11.73 17.21 13.69
CA ASP A 132 11.06 18.51 13.54
C ASP A 132 10.76 18.82 12.08
N VAL A 133 9.48 18.76 11.75
CA VAL A 133 8.97 19.07 10.40
C VAL A 133 8.90 20.57 10.15
N ALA A 134 8.74 21.38 11.21
CA ALA A 134 8.65 22.84 11.09
C ALA A 134 9.99 23.49 10.67
N GLY A 135 11.11 22.80 10.92
CA GLY A 135 12.45 23.24 10.49
C GLY A 135 12.74 23.00 9.00
N LEU A 136 11.87 22.35 8.24
CA LEU A 136 12.07 22.08 6.82
C LEU A 136 11.86 23.34 5.98
N ASP A 137 12.92 23.82 5.34
CA ASP A 137 12.87 25.02 4.47
C ASP A 137 12.34 24.65 3.07
N ALA A 138 11.02 24.46 2.95
CA ALA A 138 10.33 24.11 1.73
C ALA A 138 9.06 24.92 1.51
N ASP A 139 8.71 25.14 0.25
CA ASP A 139 7.44 25.77 -0.13
C ASP A 139 6.27 24.78 -0.01
N VAL A 140 6.55 23.47 -0.18
CA VAL A 140 5.63 22.38 0.06
C VAL A 140 6.35 21.23 0.78
N VAL A 141 5.80 20.78 1.90
CA VAL A 141 6.23 19.56 2.62
C VAL A 141 5.22 18.47 2.40
N VAL A 142 5.65 17.36 1.80
CA VAL A 142 4.80 16.21 1.50
C VAL A 142 5.08 15.09 2.49
N GLY A 143 4.10 14.75 3.32
CA GLY A 143 4.13 13.57 4.19
C GLY A 143 3.69 12.32 3.41
N ALA A 144 4.66 11.51 3.00
CA ALA A 144 4.50 10.21 2.36
C ALA A 144 5.15 9.09 3.19
N ASP A 145 5.24 9.32 4.51
CA ASP A 145 5.98 8.57 5.51
C ASP A 145 5.14 7.50 6.23
N GLY A 146 4.01 7.15 5.62
CA GLY A 146 3.20 6.00 5.98
C GLY A 146 2.41 6.16 7.28
N LEU A 147 1.98 5.03 7.81
CA LEU A 147 1.05 4.97 8.96
C LEU A 147 1.56 5.74 10.18
N ASN A 148 2.86 5.75 10.41
CA ASN A 148 3.49 6.44 11.55
C ASN A 148 4.00 7.84 11.19
N SER A 149 3.34 8.52 10.28
CA SER A 149 3.74 9.80 9.72
C SER A 149 4.11 10.84 10.78
N VAL A 150 5.34 11.36 10.68
CA VAL A 150 5.82 12.48 11.51
C VAL A 150 5.19 13.79 11.07
N VAL A 151 4.94 13.94 9.74
CA VAL A 151 4.28 15.12 9.17
C VAL A 151 2.85 15.24 9.71
N ARG A 152 2.12 14.11 9.74
CA ARG A 152 0.77 14.06 10.34
C ARG A 152 0.80 14.40 11.81
N ARG A 153 1.69 13.80 12.60
CA ARG A 153 1.78 14.05 14.05
C ARG A 153 2.12 15.50 14.37
N ALA A 154 3.01 16.12 13.59
CA ALA A 154 3.38 17.53 13.79
C ALA A 154 2.20 18.50 13.61
N ASN A 155 1.18 18.11 12.86
CA ASN A 155 -0.01 18.92 12.58
C ASN A 155 -1.31 18.17 12.90
N GLU A 156 -1.31 17.36 13.95
CA GLU A 156 -2.39 16.41 14.27
C GLU A 156 -3.75 17.09 14.38
N ALA A 157 -3.82 18.23 15.06
CA ALA A 157 -5.06 18.98 15.22
C ALA A 157 -5.65 19.46 13.88
N ALA A 158 -4.80 19.81 12.90
CA ALA A 158 -5.25 20.26 11.59
C ALA A 158 -5.67 19.09 10.70
N PHE A 159 -4.92 17.99 10.68
CA PHE A 159 -5.25 16.81 9.90
C PHE A 159 -6.40 15.99 10.48
N ALA A 160 -6.68 16.14 11.77
CA ALA A 160 -7.77 15.48 12.50
C ALA A 160 -7.86 13.96 12.20
N PRO A 161 -6.81 13.17 12.51
CA PRO A 161 -6.80 11.74 12.24
C PRO A 161 -7.78 11.00 13.15
N ALA A 162 -8.52 10.06 12.57
CA ALA A 162 -9.25 9.03 13.28
C ALA A 162 -8.55 7.69 13.03
N ILE A 163 -8.16 7.00 14.10
CA ILE A 163 -7.49 5.70 14.02
C ILE A 163 -8.25 4.71 14.90
N ASP A 164 -8.68 3.62 14.28
CA ASP A 164 -9.18 2.44 14.97
C ASP A 164 -8.61 1.17 14.31
N HIS A 165 -9.04 -0.03 14.68
CA HIS A 165 -8.46 -1.28 14.20
C HIS A 165 -9.56 -2.28 13.84
N PHE A 166 -9.27 -3.14 12.86
CA PHE A 166 -10.01 -4.38 12.67
C PHE A 166 -9.71 -5.34 13.81
N THR A 167 -10.47 -6.42 13.91
CA THR A 167 -10.29 -7.41 14.98
C THR A 167 -9.39 -8.54 14.57
N ASN A 168 -9.43 -8.96 13.31
CA ASN A 168 -8.61 -10.05 12.80
C ASN A 168 -7.12 -9.75 12.89
N HIS A 169 -6.37 -10.79 13.25
CA HIS A 169 -4.91 -10.77 13.20
C HIS A 169 -4.44 -11.27 11.84
N PHE A 170 -3.41 -10.66 11.30
CA PHE A 170 -2.77 -11.12 10.08
C PHE A 170 -1.25 -11.13 10.21
N ALA A 171 -0.62 -12.04 9.46
CA ALA A 171 0.81 -12.07 9.26
C ALA A 171 1.13 -12.11 7.76
N TRP A 172 2.09 -11.31 7.33
CA TRP A 172 2.47 -11.19 5.93
C TRP A 172 3.74 -11.97 5.65
N PHE A 173 3.60 -13.12 4.99
CA PHE A 173 4.69 -13.98 4.57
C PHE A 173 4.94 -13.86 3.07
N GLY A 174 6.14 -14.29 2.64
CA GLY A 174 6.41 -14.75 1.29
C GLY A 174 6.31 -16.26 1.20
N SER A 175 6.30 -16.80 -0.02
CA SER A 175 6.36 -18.24 -0.27
C SER A 175 7.18 -18.56 -1.52
N GLU A 176 7.78 -19.74 -1.53
CA GLU A 176 8.37 -20.35 -2.73
C GLU A 176 7.31 -21.06 -3.60
N ALA A 177 6.09 -21.24 -3.11
CA ALA A 177 4.97 -21.68 -3.93
C ALA A 177 4.61 -20.62 -4.97
N VAL A 178 4.31 -21.01 -6.19
CA VAL A 178 3.87 -20.13 -7.27
C VAL A 178 2.40 -20.42 -7.57
N PHE A 179 1.59 -19.38 -7.55
CA PHE A 179 0.15 -19.46 -7.76
C PHE A 179 -0.25 -18.85 -9.11
N ASP A 180 -1.19 -19.49 -9.81
CA ASP A 180 -1.63 -19.08 -11.15
C ASP A 180 -2.54 -17.85 -11.13
N THR A 181 -3.24 -17.62 -10.03
CA THR A 181 -4.19 -16.52 -9.87
C THR A 181 -4.01 -15.85 -8.50
N LEU A 182 -4.59 -14.67 -8.33
CA LEU A 182 -4.85 -14.16 -6.99
C LEU A 182 -5.86 -15.10 -6.33
N THR A 183 -5.46 -15.76 -5.27
CA THR A 183 -6.25 -16.79 -4.62
C THR A 183 -6.50 -16.44 -3.16
N GLN A 184 -7.71 -16.69 -2.70
CA GLN A 184 -8.03 -16.78 -1.29
C GLN A 184 -8.32 -18.23 -0.93
N SER A 185 -7.55 -18.77 0.01
CA SER A 185 -7.74 -20.11 0.53
C SER A 185 -8.24 -20.05 1.96
N PHE A 186 -9.37 -20.72 2.19
CA PHE A 186 -9.97 -20.87 3.51
C PHE A 186 -9.70 -22.29 3.99
N ILE A 187 -9.32 -22.43 5.24
CA ILE A 187 -9.10 -23.73 5.89
C ILE A 187 -9.79 -23.76 7.24
N ASP A 188 -10.27 -24.94 7.61
CA ASP A 188 -10.69 -25.24 8.98
C ASP A 188 -9.53 -25.88 9.75
N SER A 189 -9.29 -25.40 10.96
CA SER A 189 -8.30 -26.00 11.84
C SER A 189 -8.93 -26.47 13.14
N ALA A 190 -8.16 -27.23 13.94
CA ALA A 190 -8.60 -27.68 15.26
C ALA A 190 -8.99 -26.52 16.23
N HIS A 191 -8.55 -25.30 15.93
CA HIS A 191 -8.73 -24.12 16.77
C HIS A 191 -9.58 -23.02 16.10
N GLY A 192 -10.19 -23.31 14.95
CA GLY A 192 -11.02 -22.39 14.20
C GLY A 192 -10.49 -22.11 12.79
N PRO A 193 -11.27 -21.37 12.00
CA PRO A 193 -10.94 -21.11 10.61
C PRO A 193 -9.80 -20.11 10.45
N LEU A 194 -9.02 -20.28 9.37
CA LEU A 194 -8.05 -19.31 8.90
C LEU A 194 -8.27 -19.06 7.40
N ASN A 195 -7.86 -17.92 6.92
CA ASN A 195 -7.76 -17.69 5.49
C ASN A 195 -6.35 -17.24 5.09
N ALA A 196 -6.00 -17.42 3.82
CA ALA A 196 -4.80 -16.88 3.24
C ALA A 196 -5.09 -16.20 1.92
N HIS A 197 -4.59 -14.95 1.77
CA HIS A 197 -4.56 -14.24 0.51
C HIS A 197 -3.19 -14.45 -0.12
N HIS A 198 -3.15 -15.03 -1.31
CA HIS A 198 -1.87 -15.32 -1.93
C HIS A 198 -1.88 -15.13 -3.45
N TYR A 199 -0.75 -14.69 -3.96
CA TYR A 199 -0.51 -14.42 -5.39
C TYR A 199 0.99 -14.36 -5.66
N ARG A 200 1.40 -14.77 -6.85
CA ARG A 200 2.79 -14.60 -7.28
C ARG A 200 3.10 -13.13 -7.57
N TYR A 201 4.31 -12.70 -7.28
CA TYR A 201 4.83 -11.37 -7.64
C TYR A 201 6.15 -11.43 -8.40
N ALA A 202 6.67 -12.63 -8.60
CA ALA A 202 7.82 -12.97 -9.42
C ALA A 202 7.68 -14.42 -9.88
N ALA A 203 8.48 -14.83 -10.85
CA ALA A 203 8.42 -16.16 -11.45
C ALA A 203 8.57 -17.31 -10.43
N ASP A 204 9.25 -17.06 -9.31
CA ASP A 204 9.58 -18.06 -8.28
C ASP A 204 9.15 -17.65 -6.86
N ARG A 205 8.32 -16.62 -6.71
CA ARG A 205 7.94 -16.07 -5.40
C ARG A 205 6.52 -15.57 -5.36
N SER A 206 5.88 -15.82 -4.25
CA SER A 206 4.52 -15.35 -3.95
C SER A 206 4.43 -14.62 -2.62
N THR A 207 3.46 -13.74 -2.52
CA THR A 207 2.93 -13.23 -1.26
C THR A 207 1.98 -14.27 -0.67
N PHE A 208 1.98 -14.42 0.65
CA PHE A 208 1.08 -15.28 1.40
C PHE A 208 0.69 -14.61 2.71
N ILE A 209 -0.48 -13.98 2.75
CA ILE A 209 -0.97 -13.25 3.93
C ILE A 209 -1.97 -14.15 4.64
N VAL A 210 -1.63 -14.59 5.84
CA VAL A 210 -2.53 -15.39 6.70
C VAL A 210 -3.31 -14.46 7.60
N GLU A 211 -4.62 -14.71 7.70
CA GLU A 211 -5.54 -13.94 8.54
C GLU A 211 -6.45 -14.87 9.33
N CYS A 212 -6.72 -14.54 10.60
CA CYS A 212 -7.65 -15.26 11.44
C CYS A 212 -8.23 -14.37 12.56
N ALA A 213 -9.36 -14.84 13.11
CA ALA A 213 -10.02 -14.20 14.24
C ALA A 213 -9.14 -14.24 15.51
N PRO A 214 -9.31 -13.30 16.46
CA PRO A 214 -8.52 -13.23 17.70
C PRO A 214 -8.56 -14.54 18.50
N GLN A 215 -9.68 -15.22 18.52
CA GLN A 215 -9.85 -16.49 19.25
C GLN A 215 -9.00 -17.61 18.63
N THR A 216 -9.03 -17.72 17.30
CA THR A 216 -8.23 -18.68 16.53
C THR A 216 -6.74 -18.39 16.71
N TRP A 217 -6.34 -17.10 16.62
CA TRP A 217 -4.98 -16.64 16.83
C TRP A 217 -4.44 -17.04 18.22
N ALA A 218 -5.19 -16.76 19.28
CA ALA A 218 -4.82 -17.08 20.64
C ALA A 218 -4.80 -18.59 20.90
N ALA A 219 -5.78 -19.36 20.37
CA ALA A 219 -5.87 -20.79 20.54
C ALA A 219 -4.73 -21.56 19.86
N HIS A 220 -4.23 -21.06 18.73
CA HIS A 220 -3.01 -21.57 18.10
C HIS A 220 -1.72 -21.17 18.84
N GLY A 221 -1.79 -20.22 19.77
CA GLY A 221 -0.63 -19.73 20.52
C GLY A 221 0.29 -18.80 19.73
N PHE A 222 -0.21 -18.19 18.64
CA PHE A 222 0.54 -17.22 17.83
C PHE A 222 1.01 -15.99 18.63
N ASP A 223 0.33 -15.67 19.73
CA ASP A 223 0.69 -14.62 20.70
C ASP A 223 2.04 -14.86 21.40
N ARG A 224 2.48 -16.11 21.44
CA ARG A 224 3.72 -16.53 22.13
C ARG A 224 4.81 -16.98 21.18
N MET A 225 4.54 -16.98 19.87
CA MET A 225 5.47 -17.48 18.85
C MET A 225 6.29 -16.34 18.24
N GLY A 226 7.56 -16.64 17.96
CA GLY A 226 8.39 -15.83 17.07
C GLY A 226 7.95 -15.96 15.60
N GLU A 227 8.53 -15.12 14.73
CA GLU A 227 8.20 -15.13 13.29
C GLU A 227 8.46 -16.49 12.63
N ALA A 228 9.58 -17.15 12.97
CA ALA A 228 9.95 -18.45 12.39
C ALA A 228 8.98 -19.56 12.79
N ASP A 229 8.59 -19.62 14.07
CA ASP A 229 7.66 -20.64 14.58
C ASP A 229 6.24 -20.40 14.02
N SER A 230 5.81 -19.14 13.94
CA SER A 230 4.55 -18.75 13.29
C SER A 230 4.53 -19.13 11.82
N ALA A 231 5.62 -18.90 11.09
CA ALA A 231 5.72 -19.29 9.68
C ALA A 231 5.68 -20.82 9.51
N ALA A 232 6.36 -21.57 10.37
CA ALA A 232 6.37 -23.03 10.34
C ALA A 232 4.95 -23.61 10.62
N LEU A 233 4.26 -23.08 11.64
CA LEU A 233 2.91 -23.51 11.94
C LEU A 233 1.93 -23.14 10.81
N CYS A 234 1.98 -21.92 10.28
CA CYS A 234 1.17 -21.53 9.14
C CYS A 234 1.44 -22.40 7.91
N ALA A 235 2.71 -22.73 7.64
CA ALA A 235 3.05 -23.63 6.53
C ALA A 235 2.46 -25.03 6.71
N SER A 236 2.45 -25.56 7.93
CA SER A 236 1.80 -26.85 8.23
C SER A 236 0.28 -26.79 8.11
N LEU A 237 -0.36 -25.71 8.57
CA LEU A 237 -1.81 -25.52 8.47
C LEU A 237 -2.28 -25.40 7.01
N PHE A 238 -1.46 -24.79 6.16
CA PHE A 238 -1.75 -24.59 4.72
C PHE A 238 -0.94 -25.54 3.81
N GLU A 239 -0.55 -26.72 4.31
CA GLU A 239 0.30 -27.68 3.57
C GLU A 239 -0.29 -28.03 2.21
N ASP A 240 -1.58 -28.33 2.13
CA ASP A 240 -2.29 -28.65 0.88
C ASP A 240 -2.30 -27.49 -0.13
N VAL A 241 -2.28 -26.23 0.36
CA VAL A 241 -2.24 -25.01 -0.47
C VAL A 241 -0.82 -24.73 -0.94
N LEU A 242 0.15 -24.93 -0.07
CA LEU A 242 1.57 -24.63 -0.32
C LEU A 242 2.29 -25.75 -1.09
N GLY A 243 1.74 -26.97 -1.10
CA GLY A 243 2.37 -28.13 -1.75
C GLY A 243 3.76 -28.46 -1.21
N GLY A 244 3.98 -28.25 0.09
CA GLY A 244 5.25 -28.46 0.77
C GLY A 244 6.26 -27.29 0.66
N ALA A 245 5.89 -26.19 -0.01
CA ALA A 245 6.74 -24.99 -0.08
C ALA A 245 6.80 -24.27 1.28
N ARG A 246 7.94 -23.65 1.56
CA ARG A 246 8.15 -22.91 2.81
C ARG A 246 7.53 -21.51 2.75
N LEU A 247 7.15 -21.00 3.93
CA LEU A 247 6.89 -19.59 4.13
C LEU A 247 8.20 -18.85 4.48
N ILE A 248 8.32 -17.65 3.93
CA ILE A 248 9.48 -16.77 4.08
C ILE A 248 9.06 -15.60 4.96
N THR A 249 9.89 -15.23 5.93
CA THR A 249 9.64 -14.08 6.81
C THR A 249 10.40 -12.83 6.37
N ASN A 250 9.78 -11.67 6.53
CA ASN A 250 10.38 -10.36 6.38
C ASN A 250 9.66 -9.37 7.30
N LYS A 251 10.00 -9.40 8.60
CA LYS A 251 9.28 -8.69 9.66
C LYS A 251 7.80 -9.07 9.68
N SER A 252 7.54 -10.37 9.60
CA SER A 252 6.22 -11.00 9.44
C SER A 252 5.50 -11.23 10.78
N ALA A 253 5.66 -10.33 11.73
CA ALA A 253 4.96 -10.39 13.01
C ALA A 253 3.44 -10.26 12.81
N TRP A 254 2.66 -10.98 13.63
CA TRP A 254 1.22 -10.83 13.67
C TRP A 254 0.81 -9.43 14.10
N ARG A 255 -0.19 -8.88 13.42
CA ARG A 255 -0.69 -7.51 13.62
C ARG A 255 -2.19 -7.48 13.40
N VAL A 256 -2.84 -6.46 13.94
CA VAL A 256 -4.18 -6.05 13.56
C VAL A 256 -4.09 -4.91 12.56
N PHE A 257 -4.98 -4.86 11.58
CA PHE A 257 -4.91 -3.82 10.56
C PHE A 257 -5.50 -2.51 11.08
N PRO A 258 -4.73 -1.40 11.05
CA PRO A 258 -5.22 -0.09 11.48
C PRO A 258 -6.10 0.55 10.40
N ARG A 259 -7.18 1.19 10.82
CA ARG A 259 -8.04 2.01 9.97
C ARG A 259 -7.74 3.48 10.26
N LEU A 260 -6.86 4.06 9.48
CA LEU A 260 -6.54 5.48 9.56
C LEU A 260 -7.37 6.24 8.52
N TRP A 261 -7.97 7.34 8.95
CA TRP A 261 -8.56 8.34 8.09
C TRP A 261 -8.32 9.74 8.64
N CYS A 262 -7.71 10.62 7.85
CA CYS A 262 -7.58 12.04 8.16
C CYS A 262 -8.72 12.81 7.49
N SER A 263 -9.42 13.66 8.26
CA SER A 263 -10.54 14.46 7.74
C SER A 263 -10.06 15.60 6.84
N THR A 264 -8.82 16.02 7.00
CA THR A 264 -8.13 17.04 6.23
C THR A 264 -6.76 16.53 5.85
N TRP A 265 -6.29 16.84 4.64
CA TRP A 265 -5.00 16.40 4.14
C TRP A 265 -4.00 17.53 3.95
N VAL A 266 -4.40 18.74 4.24
CA VAL A 266 -3.60 19.96 4.09
C VAL A 266 -3.58 20.76 5.38
N ALA A 267 -2.40 21.21 5.79
CA ALA A 267 -2.17 22.07 6.95
C ALA A 267 -1.07 23.10 6.62
N GLY A 268 -1.47 24.31 6.25
CA GLY A 268 -0.53 25.33 5.76
C GLY A 268 0.13 24.87 4.44
N ASN A 269 1.46 24.77 4.45
CA ASN A 269 2.23 24.24 3.33
C ASN A 269 2.54 22.72 3.45
N HIS A 270 2.01 22.05 4.47
CA HIS A 270 2.11 20.60 4.67
C HIS A 270 0.94 19.89 4.02
N VAL A 271 1.21 18.80 3.31
CA VAL A 271 0.22 17.92 2.70
C VAL A 271 0.59 16.46 2.97
N ILE A 272 -0.39 15.63 3.29
CA ILE A 272 -0.20 14.20 3.51
C ILE A 272 -0.92 13.39 2.43
N LEU A 273 -0.35 12.23 2.08
CA LEU A 273 -0.92 11.33 1.08
C LEU A 273 -0.59 9.85 1.37
N GLY A 274 -1.29 8.94 0.72
CA GLY A 274 -1.14 7.50 0.95
C GLY A 274 -1.41 7.11 2.40
N ASP A 275 -0.63 6.16 2.93
CA ASP A 275 -0.81 5.66 4.30
C ASP A 275 -0.52 6.71 5.40
N ALA A 276 0.00 7.89 5.06
CA ALA A 276 0.07 9.02 5.99
C ALA A 276 -1.29 9.70 6.18
N ALA A 277 -2.17 9.66 5.18
CA ALA A 277 -3.50 10.29 5.19
C ALA A 277 -4.63 9.29 5.43
N HIS A 278 -4.52 8.09 4.87
CA HIS A 278 -5.56 7.05 4.92
C HIS A 278 -4.94 5.66 4.74
N SER A 279 -5.43 4.67 5.47
CA SER A 279 -5.07 3.28 5.23
C SER A 279 -6.18 2.55 4.45
N SER A 280 -5.79 1.65 3.57
CA SER A 280 -6.72 0.80 2.82
C SER A 280 -6.39 -0.66 3.07
N HIS A 281 -7.37 -1.42 3.58
CA HIS A 281 -7.17 -2.84 3.89
C HIS A 281 -6.69 -3.61 2.66
N PHE A 282 -5.79 -4.56 2.86
CA PHE A 282 -5.16 -5.33 1.78
C PHE A 282 -6.13 -6.22 1.00
N SER A 283 -7.34 -6.47 1.51
CA SER A 283 -8.35 -7.35 0.90
C SER A 283 -8.73 -6.99 -0.55
N ILE A 284 -8.58 -5.74 -0.95
CA ILE A 284 -8.87 -5.30 -2.33
C ILE A 284 -7.62 -4.82 -3.09
N GLY A 285 -6.43 -4.92 -2.49
CA GLY A 285 -5.16 -4.57 -3.13
C GLY A 285 -5.04 -3.12 -3.59
N SER A 286 -5.67 -2.17 -2.91
CA SER A 286 -5.78 -0.78 -3.40
C SER A 286 -4.81 0.22 -2.76
N GLY A 287 -4.10 -0.13 -1.69
CA GLY A 287 -3.32 0.84 -0.90
C GLY A 287 -2.23 1.56 -1.72
N THR A 288 -1.37 0.80 -2.40
CA THR A 288 -0.30 1.38 -3.24
C THR A 288 -0.88 2.17 -4.41
N ARG A 289 -1.93 1.66 -5.05
CA ARG A 289 -2.64 2.36 -6.12
C ARG A 289 -3.14 3.72 -5.65
N LEU A 290 -3.88 3.77 -4.53
CA LEU A 290 -4.41 5.01 -3.97
C LEU A 290 -3.30 6.03 -3.69
N ALA A 291 -2.20 5.57 -3.10
CA ALA A 291 -1.05 6.42 -2.79
C ALA A 291 -0.40 7.02 -4.06
N MET A 292 -0.32 6.25 -5.15
CA MET A 292 0.19 6.75 -6.44
C MET A 292 -0.82 7.70 -7.13
N GLU A 293 -2.11 7.43 -7.05
CA GLU A 293 -3.15 8.36 -7.53
C GLU A 293 -3.17 9.69 -6.76
N ASP A 294 -2.90 9.66 -5.45
CA ASP A 294 -2.75 10.87 -4.64
C ASP A 294 -1.55 11.70 -5.13
N ALA A 295 -0.42 11.04 -5.43
CA ALA A 295 0.75 11.70 -5.99
C ALA A 295 0.44 12.39 -7.33
N ILE A 296 -0.27 11.71 -8.24
CA ILE A 296 -0.73 12.27 -9.53
C ILE A 296 -1.56 13.53 -9.28
N ALA A 297 -2.57 13.43 -8.43
CA ALA A 297 -3.48 14.54 -8.17
C ALA A 297 -2.79 15.75 -7.54
N LEU A 298 -1.89 15.51 -6.58
CA LEU A 298 -1.10 16.57 -5.95
C LEU A 298 -0.25 17.32 -6.97
N VAL A 299 0.52 16.58 -7.78
CA VAL A 299 1.41 17.22 -8.76
C VAL A 299 0.63 17.91 -9.88
N GLN A 300 -0.50 17.33 -10.32
CA GLN A 300 -1.39 17.98 -11.27
C GLN A 300 -1.99 19.28 -10.72
N ALA A 301 -2.36 19.32 -9.44
CA ALA A 301 -2.86 20.53 -8.80
C ALA A 301 -1.77 21.60 -8.72
N LEU A 302 -0.56 21.26 -8.28
CA LEU A 302 0.61 22.15 -8.28
C LEU A 302 1.00 22.65 -9.68
N ALA A 303 0.78 21.86 -10.73
CA ALA A 303 1.05 22.25 -12.10
C ALA A 303 -0.01 23.19 -12.67
N ARG A 304 -1.23 23.17 -12.18
CA ARG A 304 -2.37 23.97 -12.66
C ARG A 304 -2.50 25.33 -11.98
N HIS A 305 -2.04 25.44 -10.75
CA HIS A 305 -2.19 26.65 -9.91
C HIS A 305 -0.83 27.24 -9.58
N ASP A 306 -0.70 28.55 -9.73
CA ASP A 306 0.55 29.27 -9.39
C ASP A 306 0.69 29.50 -7.88
N ASP A 307 -0.42 29.52 -7.16
CA ASP A 307 -0.50 29.71 -5.71
C ASP A 307 -0.57 28.33 -5.00
N VAL A 308 0.41 28.08 -4.14
CA VAL A 308 0.54 26.79 -3.43
C VAL A 308 -0.68 26.48 -2.55
N PRO A 309 -1.17 27.38 -1.70
CA PRO A 309 -2.39 27.18 -0.93
C PRO A 309 -3.60 26.77 -1.78
N VAL A 310 -3.80 27.42 -2.93
CA VAL A 310 -4.88 27.10 -3.87
C VAL A 310 -4.68 25.71 -4.48
N ALA A 311 -3.45 25.37 -4.86
CA ALA A 311 -3.12 24.05 -5.40
C ALA A 311 -3.41 22.94 -4.39
N LEU A 312 -2.97 23.11 -3.13
CA LEU A 312 -3.17 22.12 -2.08
C LEU A 312 -4.65 21.92 -1.74
N ALA A 313 -5.43 23.01 -1.69
CA ALA A 313 -6.88 22.93 -1.51
C ALA A 313 -7.56 22.18 -2.66
N ALA A 314 -7.20 22.48 -3.91
CA ALA A 314 -7.73 21.79 -5.08
C ALA A 314 -7.37 20.30 -5.12
N PHE A 315 -6.16 19.92 -4.68
CA PHE A 315 -5.77 18.54 -4.48
C PHE A 315 -6.69 17.83 -3.50
N GLN A 316 -6.87 18.39 -2.31
CA GLN A 316 -7.71 17.81 -1.27
C GLN A 316 -9.15 17.65 -1.73
N ASP A 317 -9.75 18.69 -2.29
CA ASP A 317 -11.15 18.68 -2.76
C ASP A 317 -11.39 17.59 -3.82
N LEU A 318 -10.39 17.35 -4.67
CA LEU A 318 -10.48 16.32 -5.71
C LEU A 318 -10.30 14.91 -5.13
N ARG A 319 -9.28 14.71 -4.27
CA ARG A 319 -8.86 13.36 -3.89
C ARG A 319 -9.60 12.77 -2.71
N LEU A 320 -9.90 13.57 -1.70
CA LEU A 320 -10.52 13.09 -0.47
C LEU A 320 -11.80 12.29 -0.72
N PRO A 321 -12.79 12.78 -1.52
CA PRO A 321 -14.02 12.01 -1.76
C PRO A 321 -13.79 10.73 -2.58
N VAL A 322 -12.79 10.69 -3.45
CA VAL A 322 -12.45 9.50 -4.24
C VAL A 322 -11.80 8.44 -3.35
N ALA A 323 -10.79 8.82 -2.58
CA ALA A 323 -10.12 7.93 -1.65
C ALA A 323 -11.10 7.37 -0.60
N GLN A 324 -12.01 8.22 -0.08
CA GLN A 324 -13.02 7.80 0.90
C GLN A 324 -13.91 6.67 0.37
N LYS A 325 -14.33 6.73 -0.90
CA LYS A 325 -15.14 5.66 -1.52
C LYS A 325 -14.37 4.35 -1.56
N ILE A 326 -13.10 4.38 -1.95
CA ILE A 326 -12.27 3.17 -2.09
C ILE A 326 -11.90 2.60 -0.71
N VAL A 327 -11.51 3.45 0.24
CA VAL A 327 -11.24 3.02 1.62
C VAL A 327 -12.50 2.43 2.27
N THR A 328 -13.67 3.03 2.02
CA THR A 328 -14.95 2.47 2.49
C THR A 328 -15.23 1.10 1.89
N ALA A 329 -14.96 0.91 0.60
CA ALA A 329 -15.11 -0.39 -0.05
C ALA A 329 -14.11 -1.43 0.51
N ALA A 330 -12.85 -1.04 0.74
CA ALA A 330 -11.84 -1.89 1.36
C ALA A 330 -12.24 -2.30 2.78
N ASN A 331 -12.73 -1.36 3.58
CA ASN A 331 -13.19 -1.62 4.94
C ASN A 331 -14.43 -2.52 4.97
N ARG A 332 -15.33 -2.40 3.97
CA ARG A 332 -16.48 -3.31 3.82
C ARG A 332 -16.01 -4.72 3.45
N SER A 333 -15.05 -4.84 2.56
CA SER A 333 -14.44 -6.13 2.20
C SER A 333 -13.77 -6.78 3.40
N ALA A 334 -13.00 -6.02 4.20
CA ALA A 334 -12.35 -6.53 5.40
C ALA A 334 -13.35 -7.04 6.44
N ARG A 335 -14.46 -6.31 6.68
CA ARG A 335 -15.54 -6.78 7.58
C ARG A 335 -16.17 -8.09 7.12
N TRP A 336 -16.26 -8.32 5.81
CA TRP A 336 -16.76 -9.59 5.32
C TRP A 336 -15.88 -10.76 5.76
N TYR A 337 -14.56 -10.58 5.86
CA TYR A 337 -13.66 -11.61 6.42
C TYR A 337 -13.79 -11.75 7.93
N ASP A 338 -13.97 -10.65 8.66
CA ASP A 338 -14.27 -10.68 10.09
C ASP A 338 -15.55 -11.50 10.36
N ASP A 339 -16.59 -11.27 9.56
CA ASP A 339 -17.90 -11.94 9.72
C ASP A 339 -17.90 -13.36 9.12
N CYS A 340 -17.29 -13.58 7.95
CA CYS A 340 -17.33 -14.86 7.24
C CYS A 340 -16.56 -15.97 7.97
N LEU A 341 -15.44 -15.64 8.63
CA LEU A 341 -14.71 -16.59 9.46
C LEU A 341 -15.48 -17.03 10.72
N LEU A 342 -16.55 -16.30 11.07
CA LEU A 342 -17.49 -16.65 12.14
C LEU A 342 -18.64 -17.52 11.64
N TYR A 343 -18.94 -17.56 10.34
CA TYR A 343 -20.11 -18.25 9.73
C TYR A 343 -19.82 -19.64 9.18
N THR A 344 -18.87 -20.37 9.71
CA THR A 344 -18.79 -21.82 9.55
C THR A 344 -19.75 -22.58 10.48
N SER A 345 -20.81 -21.93 10.98
CA SER A 345 -21.94 -22.56 11.63
C SER A 345 -23.00 -22.95 10.60
N PRO A 346 -23.74 -24.08 10.83
CA PRO A 346 -24.54 -24.68 9.78
C PRO A 346 -25.57 -23.73 9.19
N SER A 347 -25.75 -23.85 7.87
CA SER A 347 -26.73 -23.12 7.09
C SER A 347 -28.12 -23.12 7.80
N PRO A 348 -28.88 -22.00 7.76
CA PRO A 348 -30.25 -21.96 8.24
C PRO A 348 -31.22 -22.95 7.52
N ARG A 349 -30.70 -23.78 6.62
CA ARG A 349 -31.46 -24.85 5.96
C ARG A 349 -31.44 -26.18 6.72
N ASP A 350 -30.67 -26.27 7.81
CA ASP A 350 -30.54 -27.47 8.63
C ASP A 350 -31.27 -27.36 9.97
N SER A 351 -32.21 -26.41 10.10
CA SER A 351 -33.15 -26.30 11.23
C SER A 351 -34.59 -26.39 10.79
#